data_b69227520289eff7db0318fa92daef6b
#
_entry.id   b69227520289eff7db0318fa92daef6b
#
_cell.length_a   1.000
_cell.length_b   1.000
_cell.length_c   1.000
_cell.angle_alpha   90.00
_cell.angle_beta   90.00
_cell.angle_gamma   90.00
#
_symmetry.space_group_name_H-M   'P 1'
#
loop_
_entity.id
_entity.type
_entity.pdbx_description
1 polymer ?
#
loop_
_entity_poly.entity_id
_entity_poly.type
_entity_poly.pdbx_seq_one_letter_code
_entity_poly.pdbx_strand_id
1 'polypeptide(L)'
;MLPLVSILCLNSLAVAKMFKYVSSSGIIHLSNVPGTEGYQAWEEVPEGYKGRRRKASVKEKDEITKAVELAARRYGVNSNLVKAVIKTESNFNPQAISPKGAMGLMQLMPETAKQYGVENPFNLWENIQGGVQHLDYLLSKYDYNLERVLAAYNAGKGQVERYNGVPPFPETIDYINRVFYYYQNPRTLHSGQVANHNRTKKANKIFRYISPNGVVLFTNVRQ
;
A
#
# COMPACT_ATOMS: atom_id res chain seq x y z
N MET A 1 -16.89 -45.47 -34.50
CA MET A 1 -15.61 -44.95 -34.02
C MET A 1 -15.59 -43.46 -34.21
N LEU A 2 -15.89 -42.67 -33.18
CA LEU A 2 -15.80 -41.24 -33.18
C LEU A 2 -14.52 -40.86 -32.45
N PRO A 3 -13.69 -39.91 -32.96
CA PRO A 3 -12.48 -39.50 -32.26
C PRO A 3 -12.81 -38.52 -31.12
N LEU A 4 -12.24 -38.80 -29.93
CA LEU A 4 -12.21 -37.92 -28.81
C LEU A 4 -11.40 -36.65 -29.17
N VAL A 5 -12.07 -35.51 -29.24
CA VAL A 5 -11.40 -34.22 -29.28
C VAL A 5 -11.04 -33.82 -27.86
N SER A 6 -9.76 -33.94 -27.55
CA SER A 6 -9.17 -33.48 -26.29
C SER A 6 -9.11 -31.94 -26.33
N ILE A 7 -9.98 -31.29 -25.57
CA ILE A 7 -9.93 -29.85 -25.38
C ILE A 7 -8.82 -29.56 -24.35
N LEU A 8 -7.65 -29.19 -24.82
CA LEU A 8 -6.62 -28.56 -23.98
C LEU A 8 -7.12 -27.19 -23.55
N CYS A 9 -7.59 -27.07 -22.32
CA CYS A 9 -7.73 -25.77 -21.66
C CYS A 9 -6.35 -25.17 -21.46
N LEU A 10 -5.93 -24.31 -22.38
CA LEU A 10 -4.81 -23.38 -22.17
C LEU A 10 -5.26 -22.34 -21.15
N ASN A 11 -4.88 -22.54 -19.89
CA ASN A 11 -4.89 -21.46 -18.89
C ASN A 11 -3.90 -20.40 -19.33
N SER A 12 -4.36 -19.41 -20.10
CA SER A 12 -3.59 -18.21 -20.34
C SER A 12 -3.53 -17.44 -19.02
N LEU A 13 -2.41 -17.51 -18.33
CA LEU A 13 -2.05 -16.53 -17.29
C LEU A 13 -2.11 -15.16 -17.96
N ALA A 14 -3.10 -14.37 -17.60
CA ALA A 14 -3.22 -12.99 -18.05
C ALA A 14 -2.03 -12.21 -17.47
N VAL A 15 -0.98 -12.06 -18.26
CA VAL A 15 0.13 -11.17 -17.94
C VAL A 15 -0.45 -9.76 -17.99
N ALA A 16 -0.49 -9.08 -16.86
CA ALA A 16 -0.92 -7.71 -16.79
C ALA A 16 0.03 -6.86 -17.66
N LYS A 17 -0.49 -6.33 -18.78
CA LYS A 17 0.29 -5.46 -19.66
C LYS A 17 0.55 -4.15 -18.93
N MET A 18 1.81 -3.74 -18.86
CA MET A 18 2.21 -2.42 -18.40
C MET A 18 2.41 -1.49 -19.59
N PHE A 19 2.03 -0.25 -19.43
CA PHE A 19 2.20 0.80 -20.42
C PHE A 19 3.16 1.86 -19.88
N LYS A 20 4.06 2.34 -20.70
CA LYS A 20 5.04 3.38 -20.41
C LYS A 20 4.75 4.63 -21.23
N TYR A 21 4.74 5.77 -20.57
CA TYR A 21 4.75 7.09 -21.21
C TYR A 21 5.94 7.88 -20.67
N VAL A 22 6.63 8.61 -21.55
CA VAL A 22 7.69 9.53 -21.15
C VAL A 22 7.20 10.94 -21.47
N SER A 23 7.05 11.79 -20.44
CA SER A 23 6.65 13.18 -20.62
C SER A 23 7.74 13.97 -21.35
N SER A 24 7.39 15.16 -21.86
CA SER A 24 8.34 16.09 -22.48
C SER A 24 9.46 16.54 -21.53
N SER A 25 9.26 16.44 -20.21
CA SER A 25 10.26 16.68 -19.16
C SER A 25 11.14 15.46 -18.84
N GLY A 26 10.97 14.34 -19.57
CA GLY A 26 11.73 13.09 -19.33
C GLY A 26 11.21 12.22 -18.18
N ILE A 27 10.05 12.56 -17.59
CA ILE A 27 9.44 11.77 -16.53
C ILE A 27 8.80 10.52 -17.13
N ILE A 28 9.10 9.37 -16.54
CA ILE A 28 8.56 8.07 -16.96
C ILE A 28 7.29 7.79 -16.17
N HIS A 29 6.17 7.66 -16.86
CA HIS A 29 4.90 7.25 -16.33
C HIS A 29 4.65 5.78 -16.68
N LEU A 30 4.21 4.98 -15.71
CA LEU A 30 3.85 3.58 -15.90
C LEU A 30 2.38 3.40 -15.54
N SER A 31 1.63 2.67 -16.37
CA SER A 31 0.21 2.40 -16.15
C SER A 31 -0.11 0.97 -16.58
N ASN A 32 -1.06 0.33 -15.91
CA ASN A 32 -1.65 -0.95 -16.35
C ASN A 32 -2.89 -0.76 -17.24
N VAL A 33 -3.27 0.49 -17.51
CA VAL A 33 -4.37 0.87 -18.39
C VAL A 33 -3.80 1.62 -19.58
N PRO A 34 -4.18 1.28 -20.84
CA PRO A 34 -3.78 2.07 -22.00
C PRO A 34 -4.36 3.47 -21.87
N GLY A 35 -3.48 4.48 -21.76
CA GLY A 35 -3.87 5.89 -21.77
C GLY A 35 -4.30 6.33 -23.17
N THR A 36 -5.14 7.35 -23.25
CA THR A 36 -5.46 8.06 -24.49
C THR A 36 -4.28 8.96 -24.85
N GLU A 37 -3.58 8.64 -25.92
CA GLU A 37 -2.43 9.34 -26.53
C GLU A 37 -1.08 9.25 -25.76
N GLY A 38 -0.08 8.69 -26.43
CA GLY A 38 1.33 8.69 -26.03
C GLY A 38 1.80 7.52 -25.17
N TYR A 39 0.92 6.65 -24.69
CA TYR A 39 1.31 5.44 -23.97
C TYR A 39 1.71 4.33 -24.93
N GLN A 40 2.96 3.88 -24.86
CA GLN A 40 3.43 2.70 -25.57
C GLN A 40 3.30 1.48 -24.64
N ALA A 41 2.81 0.36 -25.19
CA ALA A 41 2.86 -0.91 -24.45
C ALA A 41 4.31 -1.21 -24.10
N TRP A 42 4.58 -1.34 -22.81
CA TRP A 42 5.89 -1.80 -22.35
C TRP A 42 5.91 -3.32 -22.45
N GLU A 43 6.47 -3.82 -23.56
CA GLU A 43 6.43 -5.25 -23.88
C GLU A 43 7.34 -6.10 -23.00
N GLU A 44 8.25 -5.50 -22.21
CA GLU A 44 9.11 -6.26 -21.31
C GLU A 44 9.30 -5.51 -20.00
N VAL A 45 8.60 -5.96 -18.95
CA VAL A 45 9.26 -5.98 -17.65
C VAL A 45 10.36 -7.04 -17.83
N PRO A 46 11.66 -6.70 -17.79
CA PRO A 46 12.72 -7.69 -17.95
C PRO A 46 12.42 -8.85 -17.02
N GLU A 47 12.40 -10.07 -17.55
CA GLU A 47 12.25 -11.28 -16.76
C GLU A 47 13.38 -11.30 -15.73
N GLY A 48 13.06 -10.97 -14.47
CA GLY A 48 14.06 -10.71 -13.43
C GLY A 48 13.99 -9.34 -12.78
N TYR A 49 13.10 -8.40 -13.17
CA TYR A 49 12.77 -7.25 -12.36
C TYR A 49 11.97 -7.71 -11.12
N LYS A 50 12.60 -8.52 -10.32
CA LYS A 50 12.32 -8.66 -8.89
C LYS A 50 12.70 -7.31 -8.34
N GLY A 51 11.71 -6.42 -8.16
CA GLY A 51 11.92 -5.11 -7.60
C GLY A 51 12.97 -5.25 -6.51
N ARG A 52 14.20 -4.76 -6.75
CA ARG A 52 15.31 -5.00 -5.83
C ARG A 52 14.80 -4.58 -4.47
N ARG A 53 14.73 -5.50 -3.52
CA ARG A 53 14.52 -5.20 -2.11
C ARG A 53 15.71 -4.40 -1.62
N ARG A 54 15.84 -3.18 -2.12
CA ARG A 54 16.85 -2.23 -1.70
C ARG A 54 16.43 -1.71 -0.34
N LYS A 55 17.20 -2.03 0.67
CA LYS A 55 17.07 -1.34 1.96
C LYS A 55 17.51 0.10 1.75
N ALA A 56 16.70 1.06 2.17
CA ALA A 56 17.07 2.45 2.18
C ALA A 56 18.39 2.63 2.96
N SER A 57 19.29 3.46 2.44
CA SER A 57 20.53 3.84 3.13
C SER A 57 20.20 4.60 4.43
N VAL A 58 21.17 4.77 5.32
CA VAL A 58 20.98 5.56 6.55
C VAL A 58 20.53 6.97 6.21
N LYS A 59 21.17 7.62 5.24
CA LYS A 59 20.81 8.97 4.77
C LYS A 59 19.37 9.04 4.23
N GLU A 60 18.97 8.07 3.41
CA GLU A 60 17.60 8.00 2.89
C GLU A 60 16.57 7.81 4.01
N LYS A 61 16.88 7.03 5.06
CA LYS A 61 15.97 6.87 6.22
C LYS A 61 15.80 8.17 6.99
N ASP A 62 16.85 8.95 7.14
CA ASP A 62 16.78 10.27 7.79
C ASP A 62 15.94 11.24 6.95
N GLU A 63 16.11 11.22 5.64
CA GLU A 63 15.30 12.03 4.71
C GLU A 63 13.82 11.61 4.73
N ILE A 64 13.53 10.30 4.71
CA ILE A 64 12.17 9.78 4.85
C ILE A 64 11.57 10.24 6.19
N THR A 65 12.33 10.14 7.28
CA THR A 65 11.85 10.57 8.60
C THR A 65 11.49 12.06 8.60
N LYS A 66 12.35 12.92 8.05
CA LYS A 66 12.08 14.36 7.93
C LYS A 66 10.84 14.64 7.08
N ALA A 67 10.70 13.97 5.93
CA ALA A 67 9.55 14.14 5.05
C ALA A 67 8.25 13.72 5.74
N VAL A 68 8.26 12.59 6.46
CA VAL A 68 7.11 12.12 7.24
C VAL A 68 6.72 13.13 8.31
N GLU A 69 7.69 13.62 9.11
CA GLU A 69 7.39 14.59 10.19
C GLU A 69 6.83 15.91 9.65
N LEU A 70 7.33 16.39 8.50
CA LEU A 70 6.83 17.60 7.86
C LEU A 70 5.41 17.40 7.29
N ALA A 71 5.18 16.33 6.54
CA ALA A 71 3.86 16.03 5.97
C ALA A 71 2.82 15.76 7.08
N ALA A 72 3.18 14.96 8.09
CA ALA A 72 2.33 14.65 9.24
C ALA A 72 1.88 15.93 9.97
N ARG A 73 2.80 16.85 10.24
CA ARG A 73 2.46 18.17 10.84
C ARG A 73 1.57 19.01 9.93
N ARG A 74 1.85 19.03 8.63
CA ARG A 74 1.08 19.85 7.67
C ARG A 74 -0.38 19.43 7.59
N TYR A 75 -0.65 18.13 7.62
CA TYR A 75 -1.99 17.55 7.44
C TYR A 75 -2.62 17.06 8.76
N GLY A 76 -1.99 17.27 9.91
CA GLY A 76 -2.53 16.85 11.21
C GLY A 76 -2.59 15.34 11.42
N VAL A 77 -1.81 14.56 10.65
CA VAL A 77 -1.78 13.10 10.73
C VAL A 77 -0.70 12.63 11.70
N ASN A 78 -0.96 11.57 12.46
CA ASN A 78 0.04 11.01 13.38
C ASN A 78 1.23 10.42 12.60
N SER A 79 2.45 10.91 12.87
CA SER A 79 3.66 10.47 12.15
C SER A 79 3.98 8.99 12.33
N ASN A 80 3.63 8.39 13.48
CA ASN A 80 3.81 6.95 13.69
C ASN A 80 2.85 6.14 12.82
N LEU A 81 1.62 6.63 12.59
CA LEU A 81 0.69 6.00 11.67
C LEU A 81 1.24 6.04 10.23
N VAL A 82 1.74 7.19 9.79
CA VAL A 82 2.37 7.33 8.47
C VAL A 82 3.54 6.37 8.32
N LYS A 83 4.43 6.29 9.32
CA LYS A 83 5.56 5.36 9.32
C LYS A 83 5.11 3.90 9.26
N ALA A 84 4.04 3.54 9.98
CA ALA A 84 3.46 2.19 9.96
C ALA A 84 2.89 1.82 8.58
N VAL A 85 2.21 2.77 7.91
CA VAL A 85 1.74 2.61 6.53
C VAL A 85 2.93 2.40 5.60
N ILE A 86 3.93 3.29 5.58
CA ILE A 86 5.14 3.16 4.74
C ILE A 86 5.83 1.81 4.98
N LYS A 87 5.95 1.38 6.24
CA LYS A 87 6.53 0.08 6.57
C LYS A 87 5.76 -1.07 5.94
N THR A 88 4.46 -1.00 5.98
CA THR A 88 3.56 -2.06 5.47
C THR A 88 3.56 -2.08 3.94
N GLU A 89 3.53 -0.91 3.31
CA GLU A 89 3.43 -0.73 1.86
C GLU A 89 4.74 -1.10 1.13
N SER A 90 5.84 -0.50 1.53
CA SER A 90 7.10 -0.58 0.79
C SER A 90 8.29 -1.10 1.59
N ASN A 91 8.12 -1.29 2.91
CA ASN A 91 9.25 -1.52 3.83
C ASN A 91 10.32 -0.43 3.70
N PHE A 92 9.89 0.83 3.55
CA PHE A 92 10.75 2.00 3.31
C PHE A 92 11.57 1.95 2.02
N ASN A 93 11.11 1.25 0.99
CA ASN A 93 11.74 1.25 -0.33
C ASN A 93 11.09 2.33 -1.22
N PRO A 94 11.80 3.45 -1.54
CA PRO A 94 11.24 4.51 -2.37
C PRO A 94 11.03 4.09 -3.83
N GLN A 95 11.65 3.00 -4.26
CA GLN A 95 11.55 2.46 -5.62
C GLN A 95 10.62 1.24 -5.69
N ALA A 96 9.74 1.05 -4.70
CA ALA A 96 8.82 -0.07 -4.70
C ALA A 96 7.76 0.09 -5.79
N ILE A 97 7.48 -1.00 -6.50
CA ILE A 97 6.36 -1.12 -7.45
C ILE A 97 5.62 -2.41 -7.12
N SER A 98 4.30 -2.32 -6.97
CA SER A 98 3.46 -3.50 -6.78
C SER A 98 3.05 -4.13 -8.12
N PRO A 99 2.65 -5.40 -8.15
CA PRO A 99 2.09 -6.02 -9.35
C PRO A 99 0.83 -5.30 -9.90
N LYS A 100 0.13 -4.56 -9.04
CA LYS A 100 -1.05 -3.77 -9.40
C LYS A 100 -0.71 -2.35 -9.88
N GLY A 101 0.58 -1.97 -9.90
CA GLY A 101 1.04 -0.66 -10.36
C GLY A 101 1.08 0.42 -9.29
N ALA A 102 0.96 0.08 -8.00
CA ALA A 102 1.17 1.03 -6.91
C ALA A 102 2.67 1.35 -6.76
N MET A 103 3.02 2.61 -6.47
CA MET A 103 4.39 3.12 -6.60
C MET A 103 4.87 3.86 -5.36
N GLY A 104 6.16 3.70 -5.06
CA GLY A 104 6.92 4.46 -4.07
C GLY A 104 6.67 4.03 -2.62
N LEU A 105 7.06 4.90 -1.69
CA LEU A 105 7.05 4.64 -0.24
C LEU A 105 5.66 4.31 0.30
N MET A 106 4.64 5.05 -0.12
CA MET A 106 3.26 4.91 0.33
C MET A 106 2.37 4.19 -0.70
N GLN A 107 2.98 3.56 -1.72
CA GLN A 107 2.31 2.73 -2.73
C GLN A 107 1.07 3.41 -3.34
N LEU A 108 1.28 4.58 -3.91
CA LEU A 108 0.19 5.32 -4.54
C LEU A 108 -0.13 4.70 -5.91
N MET A 109 -1.41 4.44 -6.14
CA MET A 109 -1.91 4.12 -7.48
C MET A 109 -1.79 5.37 -8.38
N PRO A 110 -1.61 5.21 -9.71
CA PRO A 110 -1.45 6.33 -10.64
C PRO A 110 -2.52 7.41 -10.50
N GLU A 111 -3.79 7.00 -10.38
CA GLU A 111 -4.91 7.94 -10.22
C GLU A 111 -4.82 8.71 -8.91
N THR A 112 -4.43 8.04 -7.82
CA THR A 112 -4.23 8.68 -6.51
C THR A 112 -3.05 9.65 -6.56
N ALA A 113 -1.93 9.26 -7.17
CA ALA A 113 -0.77 10.12 -7.36
C ALA A 113 -1.16 11.40 -8.12
N LYS A 114 -1.88 11.24 -9.24
CA LYS A 114 -2.38 12.37 -10.03
C LYS A 114 -3.33 13.28 -9.22
N GLN A 115 -4.26 12.68 -8.45
CA GLN A 115 -5.22 13.42 -7.64
C GLN A 115 -4.54 14.35 -6.63
N TYR A 116 -3.39 13.93 -6.09
CA TYR A 116 -2.64 14.69 -5.08
C TYR A 116 -1.41 15.41 -5.63
N GLY A 117 -1.31 15.58 -6.96
CA GLY A 117 -0.24 16.34 -7.60
C GLY A 117 1.15 15.72 -7.47
N VAL A 118 1.24 14.41 -7.33
CA VAL A 118 2.51 13.67 -7.31
C VAL A 118 2.97 13.46 -8.75
N GLU A 119 3.96 14.22 -9.18
CA GLU A 119 4.52 14.13 -10.53
C GLU A 119 5.48 12.95 -10.66
N ASN A 120 6.33 12.77 -9.66
CA ASN A 120 7.26 11.64 -9.60
C ASN A 120 6.98 10.77 -8.36
N PRO A 121 6.25 9.65 -8.50
CA PRO A 121 5.91 8.78 -7.38
C PRO A 121 7.12 8.08 -6.73
N PHE A 122 8.31 8.17 -7.33
CA PHE A 122 9.57 7.68 -6.75
C PHE A 122 10.37 8.77 -6.04
N ASN A 123 9.95 10.04 -6.17
CA ASN A 123 10.45 11.11 -5.33
C ASN A 123 9.86 10.94 -3.92
N LEU A 124 10.72 10.76 -2.93
CA LEU A 124 10.30 10.46 -1.55
C LEU A 124 9.42 11.56 -0.95
N TRP A 125 9.71 12.84 -1.26
CA TRP A 125 8.97 13.98 -0.72
C TRP A 125 7.56 14.07 -1.30
N GLU A 126 7.44 13.98 -2.63
CA GLU A 126 6.16 14.02 -3.32
C GLU A 126 5.28 12.82 -2.94
N ASN A 127 5.86 11.61 -2.91
CA ASN A 127 5.13 10.40 -2.57
C ASN A 127 4.58 10.43 -1.14
N ILE A 128 5.42 10.83 -0.16
CA ILE A 128 4.99 10.96 1.23
C ILE A 128 3.94 12.06 1.37
N GLN A 129 4.14 13.22 0.73
CA GLN A 129 3.17 14.32 0.82
C GLN A 129 1.81 13.90 0.26
N GLY A 130 1.77 13.32 -0.95
CA GLY A 130 0.52 12.86 -1.57
C GLY A 130 -0.14 11.73 -0.78
N GLY A 131 0.67 10.78 -0.28
CA GLY A 131 0.15 9.66 0.52
C GLY A 131 -0.40 10.09 1.88
N VAL A 132 0.24 11.05 2.55
CA VAL A 132 -0.26 11.60 3.83
C VAL A 132 -1.54 12.41 3.60
N GLN A 133 -1.60 13.20 2.52
CA GLN A 133 -2.81 13.92 2.15
C GLN A 133 -3.98 12.99 1.83
N HIS A 134 -3.71 11.86 1.15
CA HIS A 134 -4.71 10.82 0.93
C HIS A 134 -5.17 10.18 2.25
N LEU A 135 -4.23 9.90 3.16
CA LEU A 135 -4.55 9.34 4.47
C LEU A 135 -5.39 10.31 5.32
N ASP A 136 -5.08 11.61 5.31
CA ASP A 136 -5.87 12.65 5.96
C ASP A 136 -7.30 12.73 5.42
N TYR A 137 -7.45 12.70 4.09
CA TYR A 137 -8.77 12.63 3.46
C TYR A 137 -9.58 11.42 3.95
N LEU A 138 -8.96 10.25 4.03
CA LEU A 138 -9.64 9.03 4.50
C LEU A 138 -9.96 9.09 6.00
N LEU A 139 -9.06 9.66 6.82
CA LEU A 139 -9.31 9.89 8.25
C LEU A 139 -10.54 10.75 8.46
N SER A 140 -10.62 11.87 7.75
CA SER A 140 -11.78 12.77 7.81
C SER A 140 -13.06 12.11 7.27
N LYS A 141 -12.95 11.37 6.16
CA LYS A 141 -14.11 10.70 5.53
C LYS A 141 -14.75 9.62 6.42
N TYR A 142 -13.95 8.92 7.22
CA TYR A 142 -14.42 7.82 8.07
C TYR A 142 -14.40 8.15 9.56
N ASP A 143 -14.50 9.44 9.93
CA ASP A 143 -14.59 9.90 11.32
C ASP A 143 -13.48 9.29 12.20
N TYR A 144 -12.25 9.23 11.68
CA TYR A 144 -11.07 8.65 12.34
C TYR A 144 -11.22 7.16 12.74
N ASN A 145 -12.18 6.44 12.16
CA ASN A 145 -12.24 4.99 12.31
C ASN A 145 -11.09 4.34 11.54
N LEU A 146 -9.98 4.06 12.23
CA LEU A 146 -8.74 3.57 11.61
C LEU A 146 -8.92 2.26 10.84
N GLU A 147 -9.83 1.37 11.25
CA GLU A 147 -10.07 0.12 10.50
C GLU A 147 -10.64 0.42 9.11
N ARG A 148 -11.66 1.30 9.04
CA ARG A 148 -12.26 1.73 7.77
C ARG A 148 -11.28 2.54 6.93
N VAL A 149 -10.48 3.40 7.56
CA VAL A 149 -9.43 4.20 6.91
C VAL A 149 -8.41 3.29 6.23
N LEU A 150 -7.87 2.32 6.97
CA LEU A 150 -6.86 1.39 6.46
C LEU A 150 -7.45 0.44 5.42
N ALA A 151 -8.69 -0.01 5.60
CA ALA A 151 -9.42 -0.78 4.60
C ALA A 151 -9.56 0.01 3.29
N ALA A 152 -9.94 1.30 3.39
CA ALA A 152 -10.10 2.17 2.24
C ALA A 152 -8.78 2.49 1.55
N TYR A 153 -7.71 2.65 2.33
CA TYR A 153 -6.37 2.86 1.79
C TYR A 153 -5.90 1.66 0.96
N ASN A 154 -6.10 0.45 1.45
CA ASN A 154 -5.65 -0.78 0.78
C ASN A 154 -6.60 -1.28 -0.32
N ALA A 155 -7.91 -1.38 -0.01
CA ALA A 155 -8.92 -1.96 -0.92
C ALA A 155 -9.66 -0.92 -1.75
N GLY A 156 -9.49 0.37 -1.43
CA GLY A 156 -10.23 1.47 -2.04
C GLY A 156 -11.56 1.78 -1.32
N LYS A 157 -11.89 3.07 -1.30
CA LYS A 157 -13.12 3.58 -0.64
C LYS A 157 -14.40 2.91 -1.14
N GLY A 158 -14.49 2.61 -2.44
CA GLY A 158 -15.67 1.96 -3.02
C GLY A 158 -15.96 0.58 -2.42
N GLN A 159 -14.92 -0.17 -2.01
CA GLN A 159 -15.13 -1.46 -1.35
C GLN A 159 -15.65 -1.26 0.09
N VAL A 160 -15.10 -0.27 0.82
CA VAL A 160 -15.56 0.04 2.17
C VAL A 160 -17.02 0.50 2.17
N GLU A 161 -17.41 1.30 1.18
CA GLU A 161 -18.80 1.74 1.00
C GLU A 161 -19.71 0.55 0.64
N ARG A 162 -19.29 -0.30 -0.30
CA ARG A 162 -20.05 -1.49 -0.73
C ARG A 162 -20.33 -2.46 0.42
N TYR A 163 -19.34 -2.67 1.29
CA TYR A 163 -19.46 -3.60 2.43
C TYR A 163 -19.92 -2.90 3.72
N ASN A 164 -20.19 -1.60 3.65
CA ASN A 164 -20.51 -0.76 4.81
C ASN A 164 -19.51 -0.95 5.98
N GLY A 165 -18.24 -1.16 5.65
CA GLY A 165 -17.20 -1.44 6.62
C GLY A 165 -15.97 -2.10 5.99
N VAL A 166 -15.20 -2.81 6.80
CA VAL A 166 -14.03 -3.55 6.31
C VAL A 166 -14.49 -4.70 5.40
N PRO A 167 -14.07 -4.73 4.12
CA PRO A 167 -14.41 -5.83 3.24
C PRO A 167 -13.73 -7.13 3.71
N PRO A 168 -14.36 -8.31 3.54
CA PRO A 168 -13.83 -9.58 4.02
C PRO A 168 -12.72 -10.14 3.12
N PHE A 169 -11.82 -9.26 2.66
CA PHE A 169 -10.68 -9.64 1.84
C PHE A 169 -9.49 -10.02 2.72
N PRO A 170 -8.95 -11.24 2.62
CA PRO A 170 -7.81 -11.68 3.43
C PRO A 170 -6.61 -10.72 3.34
N GLU A 171 -6.32 -10.19 2.15
CA GLU A 171 -5.25 -9.21 1.92
C GLU A 171 -5.47 -7.94 2.74
N THR A 172 -6.71 -7.40 2.74
CA THR A 172 -7.05 -6.16 3.45
C THR A 172 -7.03 -6.35 4.97
N ILE A 173 -7.53 -7.50 5.46
CA ILE A 173 -7.51 -7.82 6.88
C ILE A 173 -6.06 -7.96 7.37
N ASP A 174 -5.20 -8.66 6.62
CA ASP A 174 -3.78 -8.79 6.95
C ASP A 174 -3.06 -7.42 6.90
N TYR A 175 -3.39 -6.58 5.92
CA TYR A 175 -2.87 -5.22 5.82
C TYR A 175 -3.18 -4.40 7.08
N ILE A 176 -4.44 -4.36 7.49
CA ILE A 176 -4.90 -3.64 8.69
C ILE A 176 -4.11 -4.13 9.92
N ASN A 177 -4.03 -5.45 10.11
CA ASN A 177 -3.31 -6.04 11.24
C ASN A 177 -1.83 -5.66 11.25
N ARG A 178 -1.17 -5.64 10.09
CA ARG A 178 0.25 -5.24 9.97
C ARG A 178 0.44 -3.76 10.29
N VAL A 179 -0.42 -2.87 9.79
CA VAL A 179 -0.32 -1.45 10.10
C VAL A 179 -0.54 -1.21 11.59
N PHE A 180 -1.56 -1.81 12.20
CA PHE A 180 -1.79 -1.70 13.65
C PHE A 180 -0.60 -2.22 14.47
N TYR A 181 -0.02 -3.36 14.08
CA TYR A 181 1.16 -3.89 14.74
C TYR A 181 2.32 -2.88 14.75
N TYR A 182 2.65 -2.28 13.60
CA TYR A 182 3.72 -1.30 13.51
C TYR A 182 3.37 0.03 14.19
N TYR A 183 2.13 0.45 14.13
CA TYR A 183 1.66 1.66 14.78
C TYR A 183 1.77 1.58 16.31
N GLN A 184 1.42 0.45 16.88
CA GLN A 184 1.52 0.19 18.33
C GLN A 184 2.96 -0.11 18.79
N ASN A 185 3.84 -0.55 17.87
CA ASN A 185 5.23 -0.91 18.16
C ASN A 185 6.23 -0.08 17.34
N PRO A 186 6.30 1.25 17.49
CA PRO A 186 7.13 2.12 16.64
C PRO A 186 8.62 1.78 16.70
N ARG A 187 9.11 1.17 17.78
CA ARG A 187 10.51 0.73 17.90
C ARG A 187 10.88 -0.33 16.85
N THR A 188 9.92 -1.13 16.42
CA THR A 188 10.14 -2.17 15.39
C THR A 188 10.33 -1.62 13.98
N LEU A 189 9.96 -0.36 13.75
CA LEU A 189 10.14 0.30 12.45
C LEU A 189 11.61 0.47 12.05
N HIS A 190 12.49 0.58 13.04
CA HIS A 190 13.94 0.79 12.85
C HIS A 190 14.74 -0.52 12.88
N SER A 191 14.19 -1.57 13.48
CA SER A 191 14.80 -2.89 13.47
C SER A 191 14.54 -3.57 12.13
N GLY A 192 15.58 -3.99 11.41
CA GLY A 192 15.46 -4.76 10.17
C GLY A 192 14.88 -6.18 10.35
N GLN A 193 14.28 -6.45 11.50
CA GLN A 193 13.55 -7.68 11.78
C GLN A 193 12.18 -7.58 11.13
N VAL A 194 12.06 -8.19 9.96
CA VAL A 194 10.77 -8.63 9.43
C VAL A 194 10.19 -9.53 10.53
N ALA A 195 9.08 -9.12 11.13
CA ALA A 195 8.31 -10.02 11.96
C ALA A 195 7.91 -11.19 11.07
N ASN A 196 8.61 -12.31 11.24
CA ASN A 196 8.40 -13.52 10.45
C ASN A 196 7.10 -14.14 10.99
N HIS A 197 5.96 -13.69 10.48
CA HIS A 197 4.62 -14.14 10.90
C HIS A 197 4.42 -15.65 10.72
N ASN A 198 5.41 -16.35 10.13
CA ASN A 198 5.37 -17.80 9.92
C ASN A 198 6.02 -18.62 11.05
N ARG A 199 6.44 -18.01 12.16
CA ARG A 199 7.13 -18.75 13.26
C ARG A 199 6.52 -18.56 14.64
N THR A 200 5.22 -18.69 14.78
CA THR A 200 4.64 -19.29 16.01
C THR A 200 3.20 -19.66 15.74
N LYS A 201 2.93 -20.94 15.58
CA LYS A 201 1.62 -21.57 15.84
C LYS A 201 1.24 -21.50 17.33
N LYS A 202 1.35 -20.35 17.95
CA LYS A 202 0.53 -19.99 19.11
C LYS A 202 -0.52 -19.06 18.54
N ALA A 203 -1.72 -19.59 18.37
CA ALA A 203 -2.89 -18.78 18.05
C ALA A 203 -2.94 -17.64 19.07
N ASN A 204 -2.49 -16.45 18.66
CA ASN A 204 -2.74 -15.25 19.44
C ASN A 204 -4.25 -15.10 19.42
N LYS A 205 -4.89 -15.41 20.57
CA LYS A 205 -6.32 -15.18 20.73
C LYS A 205 -6.54 -13.70 20.50
N ILE A 206 -7.28 -13.38 19.44
CA ILE A 206 -7.75 -12.04 19.19
C ILE A 206 -8.95 -11.84 20.09
N PHE A 207 -8.86 -10.89 21.01
CA PHE A 207 -9.98 -10.51 21.87
C PHE A 207 -10.76 -9.40 21.17
N ARG A 208 -12.08 -9.58 21.11
CA ARG A 208 -13.01 -8.55 20.69
C ARG A 208 -13.39 -7.73 21.92
N TYR A 209 -13.05 -6.47 21.92
CA TYR A 209 -13.46 -5.51 22.92
C TYR A 209 -14.48 -4.54 22.32
N ILE A 210 -15.53 -4.25 23.03
CA ILE A 210 -16.50 -3.22 22.66
C ILE A 210 -16.35 -2.09 23.68
N SER A 211 -15.89 -0.92 23.21
CA SER A 211 -15.78 0.27 24.06
C SER A 211 -17.17 0.77 24.49
N PRO A 212 -17.27 1.57 25.56
CA PRO A 212 -18.57 2.07 26.06
C PRO A 212 -19.37 2.87 25.04
N ASN A 213 -18.73 3.39 24.00
CA ASN A 213 -19.34 4.11 22.88
C ASN A 213 -19.66 3.20 21.66
N GLY A 214 -19.63 1.86 21.85
CA GLY A 214 -20.03 0.90 20.83
C GLY A 214 -18.96 0.58 19.78
N VAL A 215 -17.73 1.13 19.90
CA VAL A 215 -16.63 0.82 18.98
C VAL A 215 -16.08 -0.58 19.26
N VAL A 216 -16.05 -1.43 18.22
CA VAL A 216 -15.49 -2.78 18.32
C VAL A 216 -13.98 -2.72 18.06
N LEU A 217 -13.20 -3.08 19.05
CA LEU A 217 -11.73 -3.19 18.96
C LEU A 217 -11.34 -4.67 18.98
N PHE A 218 -10.47 -5.05 18.07
CA PHE A 218 -9.81 -6.35 18.10
C PHE A 218 -8.39 -6.17 18.64
N THR A 219 -8.05 -6.84 19.74
CA THR A 219 -6.73 -6.75 20.36
C THR A 219 -6.22 -8.13 20.73
N ASN A 220 -4.92 -8.33 20.68
CA ASN A 220 -4.25 -9.53 21.20
C ASN A 220 -3.79 -9.36 22.66
N VAL A 221 -4.06 -8.21 23.25
CA VAL A 221 -3.77 -7.90 24.65
C VAL A 221 -5.05 -8.07 25.45
N ARG A 222 -5.01 -8.92 26.49
CA ARG A 222 -6.09 -9.04 27.48
C ARG A 222 -5.97 -7.84 28.41
N GLN A 223 -6.99 -6.97 28.42
CA GLN A 223 -7.12 -5.95 29.45
C GLN A 223 -7.67 -6.56 30.72
#